data_58ed1ec51e0336775fb2fc10a7d0f015
#
_entry.id   58ed1ec51e0336775fb2fc10a7d0f015
#
_cell.length_a   1.000
_cell.length_b   1.000
_cell.length_c   1.000
_cell.angle_alpha   90.00
_cell.angle_beta   90.00
_cell.angle_gamma   90.00
#
_symmetry.space_group_name_H-M   'P 1'
#
loop_
_entity.id
_entity.type
_entity.pdbx_description
1 polymer ?
#
loop_
_entity_poly.entity_id
_entity_poly.type
_entity_poly.pdbx_seq_one_letter_code
_entity_poly.pdbx_strand_id
1 'polypeptide(L)'
;MTADGRFGTLLPQDFSGEVVDLKGATVIPGLVDVHIHGAVGADFSDGDSAGLERMAAYLASAGVTSFAPAPMTLPYETLEKAFATAHQVSENRREECARVVGIHMEGPFFSMKRKGAQNGAYLKNPDISAIKKLDKVSNGMLRIVDVAPELPGSEEFIKEASKHYTISVAHTDADYDQAAMAFNAGASHLTHTYNCMNGIHHRTPGPIPAAVEQANVRAELICDGLHIHPAAVRLAFKLFGDRVVLVSDALRCCGLADGCYELGGQEVYLQGGVARLADGTLAGSATNLYDCMVNAITFGVDEELALLAATYNPTCALGLQEQIGAIATGRYADFIICDSDYKNKKIYIAGKQV
;
A
#
# COMPACT_ATOMS: atom_id res chain seq x y z
N MET A 1 -13.77 6.61 -23.97
CA MET A 1 -14.24 6.02 -22.70
C MET A 1 -15.65 5.51 -22.87
N THR A 2 -16.04 4.50 -22.13
CA THR A 2 -17.43 4.02 -22.08
C THR A 2 -18.27 4.84 -21.10
N ALA A 3 -19.60 4.75 -21.19
CA ALA A 3 -20.51 5.52 -20.32
C ALA A 3 -20.40 5.16 -18.82
N ASP A 4 -19.86 3.95 -18.52
CA ASP A 4 -19.61 3.47 -17.15
C ASP A 4 -18.21 3.82 -16.61
N GLY A 5 -17.49 4.74 -17.26
CA GLY A 5 -16.20 5.25 -16.82
C GLY A 5 -15.04 4.27 -17.00
N ARG A 6 -15.12 3.41 -18.00
CA ARG A 6 -14.05 2.46 -18.35
C ARG A 6 -13.35 2.86 -19.64
N PHE A 7 -12.12 2.36 -19.83
CA PHE A 7 -11.45 2.47 -21.12
C PHE A 7 -12.18 1.62 -22.18
N GLY A 8 -12.47 2.23 -23.31
CA GLY A 8 -12.96 1.54 -24.52
C GLY A 8 -11.84 0.91 -25.32
N THR A 9 -12.19 0.38 -26.49
CA THR A 9 -11.21 -0.13 -27.46
C THR A 9 -10.39 1.01 -28.06
N LEU A 10 -9.19 0.70 -28.53
CA LEU A 10 -8.42 1.64 -29.36
C LEU A 10 -9.23 2.00 -30.61
N LEU A 11 -9.29 3.29 -30.91
CA LEU A 11 -10.02 3.82 -32.04
C LEU A 11 -9.10 3.95 -33.27
N PRO A 12 -9.62 3.82 -34.51
CA PRO A 12 -8.84 4.01 -35.70
C PRO A 12 -8.40 5.49 -35.86
N GLN A 13 -7.36 5.74 -36.66
CA GLN A 13 -6.82 7.07 -36.88
C GLN A 13 -7.82 8.04 -37.55
N ASP A 14 -8.81 7.52 -38.27
CA ASP A 14 -9.88 8.28 -38.95
C ASP A 14 -11.15 8.46 -38.08
N PHE A 15 -11.04 8.25 -36.77
CA PHE A 15 -12.15 8.44 -35.85
C PHE A 15 -12.72 9.86 -35.94
N SER A 16 -14.05 9.97 -36.14
CA SER A 16 -14.76 11.24 -36.35
C SER A 16 -15.39 11.85 -35.08
N GLY A 17 -15.15 11.24 -33.90
CA GLY A 17 -15.64 11.75 -32.63
C GLY A 17 -14.78 12.86 -32.02
N GLU A 18 -15.10 13.26 -30.81
CA GLU A 18 -14.31 14.23 -30.07
C GLU A 18 -12.92 13.68 -29.76
N VAL A 19 -11.89 14.45 -30.10
CA VAL A 19 -10.48 14.13 -29.88
C VAL A 19 -9.85 15.23 -29.03
N VAL A 20 -9.18 14.87 -27.94
CA VAL A 20 -8.39 15.76 -27.11
C VAL A 20 -6.93 15.57 -27.43
N ASP A 21 -6.29 16.58 -28.07
CA ASP A 21 -4.85 16.59 -28.30
C ASP A 21 -4.13 16.97 -27.01
N LEU A 22 -3.34 16.05 -26.47
CA LEU A 22 -2.56 16.25 -25.24
C LEU A 22 -1.22 16.94 -25.50
N LYS A 23 -0.87 17.27 -26.76
CA LYS A 23 0.34 18.01 -27.16
C LYS A 23 1.64 17.41 -26.61
N GLY A 24 1.71 16.10 -26.55
CA GLY A 24 2.90 15.39 -26.08
C GLY A 24 3.02 15.25 -24.55
N ALA A 25 1.96 15.56 -23.80
CA ALA A 25 1.94 15.26 -22.37
C ALA A 25 2.01 13.75 -22.10
N THR A 26 2.56 13.37 -20.96
CA THR A 26 2.63 11.99 -20.48
C THR A 26 1.29 11.59 -19.89
N VAL A 27 0.84 10.37 -20.20
CA VAL A 27 -0.35 9.78 -19.60
C VAL A 27 0.05 8.49 -18.88
N ILE A 28 -0.20 8.43 -17.57
CA ILE A 28 0.06 7.25 -16.75
C ILE A 28 -1.23 6.73 -16.11
N PRO A 29 -1.31 5.44 -15.75
CA PRO A 29 -2.44 4.94 -14.98
C PRO A 29 -2.57 5.68 -13.65
N GLY A 30 -3.78 5.75 -13.10
CA GLY A 30 -3.99 6.21 -11.72
C GLY A 30 -3.25 5.29 -10.74
N LEU A 31 -2.63 5.89 -9.71
CA LEU A 31 -1.83 5.17 -8.74
C LEU A 31 -2.71 4.35 -7.79
N VAL A 32 -2.15 3.26 -7.27
CA VAL A 32 -2.82 2.35 -6.33
C VAL A 32 -1.95 2.18 -5.09
N ASP A 33 -2.40 2.66 -3.94
CA ASP A 33 -1.68 2.56 -2.67
C ASP A 33 -2.26 1.42 -1.83
N VAL A 34 -1.48 0.37 -1.61
CA VAL A 34 -1.95 -0.82 -0.87
C VAL A 34 -1.54 -0.81 0.59
N HIS A 35 -0.83 0.24 1.04
CA HIS A 35 -0.39 0.37 2.42
C HIS A 35 -0.34 1.83 2.83
N ILE A 36 -1.37 2.27 3.53
CA ILE A 36 -1.52 3.65 4.00
C ILE A 36 -2.38 3.69 5.27
N HIS A 37 -1.91 4.33 6.34
CA HIS A 37 -2.65 4.49 7.60
C HIS A 37 -3.55 5.71 7.58
N GLY A 38 -3.03 6.84 7.08
CA GLY A 38 -3.75 8.09 7.17
C GLY A 38 -3.23 9.21 6.26
N ALA A 39 -3.97 10.31 6.22
CA ALA A 39 -3.58 11.58 5.61
C ALA A 39 -4.48 12.70 6.13
N VAL A 40 -4.03 13.94 6.01
CA VAL A 40 -4.77 15.18 6.31
C VAL A 40 -5.55 15.15 7.62
N GLY A 41 -4.91 14.61 8.68
CA GLY A 41 -5.44 14.56 10.03
C GLY A 41 -6.35 13.37 10.32
N ALA A 42 -6.65 12.52 9.33
CA ALA A 42 -7.44 11.31 9.49
C ALA A 42 -6.54 10.07 9.53
N ASP A 43 -6.95 9.05 10.27
CA ASP A 43 -6.33 7.73 10.31
C ASP A 43 -7.42 6.66 10.17
N PHE A 44 -7.14 5.62 9.42
CA PHE A 44 -8.10 4.54 9.21
C PHE A 44 -8.50 3.85 10.51
N SER A 45 -7.58 3.76 11.46
CA SER A 45 -7.81 3.17 12.78
C SER A 45 -8.83 3.94 13.63
N ASP A 46 -9.14 5.20 13.29
CA ASP A 46 -10.15 6.01 14.00
C ASP A 46 -11.57 5.43 13.84
N GLY A 47 -11.82 4.67 12.77
CA GLY A 47 -13.15 4.17 12.43
C GLY A 47 -14.14 5.31 12.17
N ASP A 48 -13.65 6.42 11.60
CA ASP A 48 -14.41 7.64 11.26
C ASP A 48 -14.63 7.72 9.74
N SER A 49 -15.88 7.57 9.31
CA SER A 49 -16.24 7.64 7.88
C SER A 49 -15.90 8.99 7.25
N ALA A 50 -16.14 10.10 7.95
CA ALA A 50 -15.83 11.43 7.43
C ALA A 50 -14.31 11.65 7.32
N GLY A 51 -13.53 11.08 8.24
CA GLY A 51 -12.07 11.05 8.17
C GLY A 51 -11.56 10.27 6.97
N LEU A 52 -12.07 9.07 6.73
CA LEU A 52 -11.70 8.24 5.60
C LEU A 52 -12.11 8.86 4.25
N GLU A 53 -13.25 9.56 4.19
CA GLU A 53 -13.67 10.34 3.00
C GLU A 53 -12.72 11.52 2.73
N ARG A 54 -12.28 12.26 3.76
CA ARG A 54 -11.27 13.34 3.61
C ARG A 54 -9.95 12.79 3.09
N MET A 55 -9.51 11.64 3.64
CA MET A 55 -8.33 10.93 3.18
C MET A 55 -8.48 10.52 1.70
N ALA A 56 -9.62 9.96 1.30
CA ALA A 56 -9.90 9.57 -0.08
C ALA A 56 -9.89 10.76 -1.05
N ALA A 57 -10.40 11.92 -0.63
CA ALA A 57 -10.36 13.15 -1.43
C ALA A 57 -8.92 13.68 -1.59
N TYR A 58 -8.13 13.69 -0.52
CA TYR A 58 -6.72 14.07 -0.58
C TYR A 58 -5.92 13.14 -1.51
N LEU A 59 -6.10 11.84 -1.37
CA LEU A 59 -5.41 10.84 -2.19
C LEU A 59 -5.74 11.01 -3.68
N ALA A 60 -7.01 11.26 -4.02
CA ALA A 60 -7.40 11.58 -5.38
C ALA A 60 -6.62 12.80 -5.91
N SER A 61 -6.55 13.88 -5.14
CA SER A 61 -5.79 15.09 -5.52
C SER A 61 -4.28 14.85 -5.65
N ALA A 62 -3.75 13.85 -4.92
CA ALA A 62 -2.35 13.44 -5.01
C ALA A 62 -2.06 12.50 -6.18
N GLY A 63 -3.08 11.97 -6.89
CA GLY A 63 -2.91 11.04 -8.02
C GLY A 63 -3.16 9.58 -7.66
N VAL A 64 -3.48 9.27 -6.41
CA VAL A 64 -3.89 7.93 -5.97
C VAL A 64 -5.38 7.77 -6.24
N THR A 65 -5.75 6.90 -7.16
CA THR A 65 -7.14 6.71 -7.58
C THR A 65 -7.84 5.55 -6.87
N SER A 66 -7.03 4.67 -6.26
CA SER A 66 -7.51 3.53 -5.48
C SER A 66 -6.53 3.24 -4.34
N PHE A 67 -7.04 2.82 -3.19
CA PHE A 67 -6.18 2.49 -2.05
C PHE A 67 -6.78 1.41 -1.15
N ALA A 68 -5.91 0.71 -0.43
CA ALA A 68 -6.26 -0.20 0.65
C ALA A 68 -5.71 0.37 1.96
N PRO A 69 -6.58 0.96 2.82
CA PRO A 69 -6.13 1.49 4.08
C PRO A 69 -5.68 0.38 5.03
N ALA A 70 -4.66 0.68 5.85
CA ALA A 70 -4.09 -0.22 6.84
C ALA A 70 -4.37 0.29 8.26
N PRO A 71 -5.03 -0.50 9.13
CA PRO A 71 -5.15 -0.14 10.54
C PRO A 71 -3.86 -0.46 11.28
N MET A 72 -3.60 0.27 12.37
CA MET A 72 -2.58 -0.09 13.32
C MET A 72 -2.95 -1.33 14.14
N THR A 73 -1.96 -1.93 14.84
CA THR A 73 -2.20 -2.97 15.83
C THR A 73 -2.98 -2.42 17.03
N LEU A 74 -4.26 -2.74 17.10
CA LEU A 74 -5.24 -2.23 18.07
C LEU A 74 -6.15 -3.37 18.59
N PRO A 75 -6.95 -3.12 19.66
CA PRO A 75 -8.00 -4.07 20.08
C PRO A 75 -8.96 -4.42 18.95
N TYR A 76 -9.44 -5.67 18.93
CA TYR A 76 -10.33 -6.14 17.86
C TYR A 76 -11.62 -5.32 17.73
N GLU A 77 -12.15 -4.79 18.83
CA GLU A 77 -13.35 -3.92 18.83
C GLU A 77 -13.09 -2.61 18.05
N THR A 78 -11.86 -2.08 18.13
CA THR A 78 -11.45 -0.91 17.35
C THR A 78 -11.27 -1.28 15.87
N LEU A 79 -10.64 -2.41 15.60
CA LEU A 79 -10.48 -2.92 14.23
C LEU A 79 -11.83 -3.20 13.57
N GLU A 80 -12.80 -3.76 14.28
CA GLU A 80 -14.15 -4.00 13.75
C GLU A 80 -14.82 -2.70 13.29
N LYS A 81 -14.65 -1.59 14.03
CA LYS A 81 -15.16 -0.27 13.60
C LYS A 81 -14.47 0.22 12.33
N ALA A 82 -13.14 0.17 12.27
CA ALA A 82 -12.39 0.58 11.10
C ALA A 82 -12.78 -0.24 9.85
N PHE A 83 -12.90 -1.55 9.99
CA PHE A 83 -13.31 -2.45 8.90
C PHE A 83 -14.75 -2.17 8.42
N ALA A 84 -15.69 -1.92 9.34
CA ALA A 84 -17.06 -1.52 8.98
C ALA A 84 -17.06 -0.17 8.25
N THR A 85 -16.23 0.77 8.68
CA THR A 85 -16.07 2.09 8.06
C THR A 85 -15.56 1.98 6.62
N ALA A 86 -14.58 1.11 6.34
CA ALA A 86 -14.10 0.89 4.98
C ALA A 86 -15.24 0.45 4.04
N HIS A 87 -16.04 -0.51 4.48
CA HIS A 87 -17.21 -0.95 3.71
C HIS A 87 -18.20 0.18 3.47
N GLN A 88 -18.57 0.90 4.54
CA GLN A 88 -19.52 2.02 4.44
C GLN A 88 -19.05 3.09 3.44
N VAL A 89 -17.78 3.50 3.50
CA VAL A 89 -17.22 4.51 2.59
C VAL A 89 -17.11 3.98 1.15
N SER A 90 -16.76 2.71 0.98
CA SER A 90 -16.70 2.07 -0.34
C SER A 90 -18.08 2.07 -1.04
N GLU A 91 -19.15 1.73 -0.32
CA GLU A 91 -20.53 1.71 -0.87
C GLU A 91 -21.07 3.12 -1.17
N ASN A 92 -20.67 4.12 -0.37
CA ASN A 92 -21.16 5.51 -0.50
C ASN A 92 -20.11 6.44 -1.14
N ARG A 93 -19.18 5.90 -1.92
CA ARG A 93 -18.08 6.65 -2.50
C ARG A 93 -18.54 7.85 -3.31
N ARG A 94 -17.96 9.01 -3.05
CA ARG A 94 -18.08 10.19 -3.89
C ARG A 94 -17.26 10.00 -5.18
N GLU A 95 -17.80 10.38 -6.33
CA GLU A 95 -17.20 10.11 -7.65
C GLU A 95 -15.80 10.70 -7.81
N GLU A 96 -15.55 11.86 -7.21
CA GLU A 96 -14.28 12.58 -7.24
C GLU A 96 -13.22 12.07 -6.26
N CYS A 97 -13.55 11.10 -5.39
CA CYS A 97 -12.64 10.55 -4.39
C CYS A 97 -11.98 9.25 -4.86
N ALA A 98 -10.79 8.98 -4.35
CA ALA A 98 -10.13 7.70 -4.51
C ALA A 98 -11.01 6.55 -3.98
N ARG A 99 -10.90 5.36 -4.60
CA ARG A 99 -11.68 4.19 -4.19
C ARG A 99 -11.00 3.45 -3.04
N VAL A 100 -11.74 3.15 -1.99
CA VAL A 100 -11.35 2.11 -1.03
C VAL A 100 -11.60 0.75 -1.70
N VAL A 101 -10.53 0.04 -2.06
CA VAL A 101 -10.62 -1.18 -2.88
C VAL A 101 -10.27 -2.46 -2.12
N GLY A 102 -9.96 -2.33 -0.85
CA GLY A 102 -9.63 -3.43 0.05
C GLY A 102 -9.15 -2.89 1.38
N ILE A 103 -8.72 -3.78 2.25
CA ILE A 103 -8.06 -3.48 3.53
C ILE A 103 -6.76 -4.26 3.58
N HIS A 104 -5.68 -3.61 3.98
CA HIS A 104 -4.42 -4.23 4.33
C HIS A 104 -4.33 -4.32 5.85
N MET A 105 -4.47 -5.49 6.42
CA MET A 105 -4.42 -5.70 7.88
C MET A 105 -2.99 -5.76 8.35
N GLU A 106 -2.43 -4.61 8.77
CA GLU A 106 -1.09 -4.50 9.32
C GLU A 106 -1.09 -4.78 10.84
N GLY A 107 -0.85 -6.03 11.17
CA GLY A 107 -0.92 -6.53 12.54
C GLY A 107 -2.28 -7.18 12.88
N PRO A 108 -2.42 -7.75 14.06
CA PRO A 108 -1.53 -7.72 15.22
C PRO A 108 -0.51 -8.89 15.31
N PHE A 109 -0.29 -9.65 14.27
CA PHE A 109 0.49 -10.88 14.29
C PHE A 109 1.99 -10.62 14.07
N PHE A 110 2.61 -9.81 14.94
CA PHE A 110 3.96 -9.29 14.79
C PHE A 110 4.90 -9.72 15.90
N SER A 111 6.19 -9.75 15.58
CA SER A 111 7.26 -9.95 16.55
C SER A 111 7.38 -8.76 17.50
N MET A 112 7.36 -9.00 18.81
CA MET A 112 7.63 -7.96 19.80
C MET A 112 8.98 -7.27 19.56
N LYS A 113 9.97 -8.03 19.09
CA LYS A 113 11.32 -7.52 18.81
C LYS A 113 11.38 -6.60 17.61
N ARG A 114 10.43 -6.74 16.67
CA ARG A 114 10.34 -5.97 15.41
C ARG A 114 9.06 -5.16 15.29
N LYS A 115 8.41 -4.86 16.41
CA LYS A 115 7.14 -4.14 16.42
C LYS A 115 7.18 -2.73 15.81
N GLY A 116 8.36 -2.11 15.72
CA GLY A 116 8.46 -0.72 15.23
C GLY A 116 7.58 0.22 16.03
N ALA A 117 6.77 1.02 15.35
CA ALA A 117 5.79 1.94 15.93
C ALA A 117 4.48 1.26 16.38
N GLN A 118 4.32 -0.04 16.16
CA GLN A 118 3.13 -0.78 16.59
C GLN A 118 3.05 -0.88 18.13
N ASN A 119 1.83 -0.87 18.69
CA ASN A 119 1.64 -0.98 20.12
C ASN A 119 1.80 -2.44 20.60
N GLY A 120 2.91 -2.72 21.30
CA GLY A 120 3.24 -4.07 21.78
C GLY A 120 2.21 -4.70 22.72
N ALA A 121 1.34 -3.90 23.36
CA ALA A 121 0.30 -4.42 24.26
C ALA A 121 -0.80 -5.19 23.52
N TYR A 122 -0.98 -4.96 22.22
CA TYR A 122 -2.04 -5.56 21.41
C TYR A 122 -1.54 -6.64 20.45
N LEU A 123 -0.23 -6.95 20.45
CA LEU A 123 0.31 -8.04 19.65
C LEU A 123 -0.31 -9.38 20.04
N LYS A 124 -0.51 -10.24 19.05
CA LYS A 124 -1.16 -11.55 19.20
C LYS A 124 -0.47 -12.60 18.33
N ASN A 125 -0.68 -13.86 18.67
CA ASN A 125 -0.37 -14.94 17.75
C ASN A 125 -1.41 -15.00 16.63
N PRO A 126 -1.05 -15.54 15.45
CA PRO A 126 -1.95 -15.68 14.31
C PRO A 126 -3.26 -16.40 14.67
N ASP A 127 -4.39 -15.82 14.26
CA ASP A 127 -5.74 -16.34 14.53
C ASP A 127 -6.63 -16.19 13.29
N ILE A 128 -6.89 -17.29 12.63
CA ILE A 128 -7.74 -17.34 11.41
C ILE A 128 -9.20 -16.98 11.73
N SER A 129 -9.69 -17.25 12.93
CA SER A 129 -11.07 -16.94 13.32
C SER A 129 -11.27 -15.43 13.46
N ALA A 130 -10.27 -14.75 14.00
CA ALA A 130 -10.29 -13.30 14.15
C ALA A 130 -10.30 -12.59 12.79
N ILE A 131 -9.45 -12.98 11.84
CA ILE A 131 -9.45 -12.34 10.52
C ILE A 131 -10.72 -12.63 9.74
N LYS A 132 -11.29 -13.84 9.81
CA LYS A 132 -12.58 -14.16 9.18
C LYS A 132 -13.72 -13.33 9.77
N LYS A 133 -13.70 -13.03 11.08
CA LYS A 133 -14.68 -12.14 11.72
C LYS A 133 -14.56 -10.72 11.21
N LEU A 134 -13.32 -10.16 11.13
CA LEU A 134 -13.07 -8.83 10.62
C LEU A 134 -13.43 -8.70 9.14
N ASP A 135 -13.09 -9.70 8.34
CA ASP A 135 -13.47 -9.73 6.92
C ASP A 135 -14.97 -9.73 6.72
N LYS A 136 -15.70 -10.49 7.54
CA LYS A 136 -17.18 -10.47 7.53
C LYS A 136 -17.74 -9.08 7.88
N VAL A 137 -17.15 -8.38 8.84
CA VAL A 137 -17.58 -7.01 9.23
C VAL A 137 -17.36 -6.03 8.08
N SER A 138 -16.29 -6.17 7.32
CA SER A 138 -16.01 -5.35 6.13
C SER A 138 -16.71 -5.83 4.85
N ASN A 139 -17.59 -6.82 4.94
CA ASN A 139 -18.26 -7.42 3.78
C ASN A 139 -17.28 -7.96 2.70
N GLY A 140 -16.18 -8.61 3.14
CA GLY A 140 -15.21 -9.23 2.24
C GLY A 140 -14.19 -8.26 1.64
N MET A 141 -13.90 -7.15 2.32
CA MET A 141 -12.89 -6.18 1.84
C MET A 141 -11.46 -6.50 2.27
N LEU A 142 -11.23 -7.46 3.16
CA LEU A 142 -9.87 -7.84 3.56
C LEU A 142 -9.12 -8.45 2.36
N ARG A 143 -7.95 -7.90 2.04
CA ARG A 143 -7.13 -8.34 0.90
C ARG A 143 -5.75 -8.83 1.32
N ILE A 144 -5.07 -8.08 2.19
CA ILE A 144 -3.70 -8.38 2.60
C ILE A 144 -3.70 -8.56 4.12
N VAL A 145 -2.98 -9.57 4.60
CA VAL A 145 -2.82 -9.85 6.04
C VAL A 145 -1.36 -10.07 6.33
N ASP A 146 -0.84 -9.29 7.24
CA ASP A 146 0.55 -9.35 7.68
C ASP A 146 0.75 -10.37 8.79
N VAL A 147 1.89 -11.06 8.75
CA VAL A 147 2.29 -12.03 9.78
C VAL A 147 3.81 -12.12 9.91
N ALA A 148 4.28 -12.22 11.14
CA ALA A 148 5.65 -12.61 11.46
C ALA A 148 5.74 -14.16 11.51
N PRO A 149 6.48 -14.79 10.59
CA PRO A 149 6.47 -16.25 10.43
C PRO A 149 7.08 -17.04 11.59
N GLU A 150 7.88 -16.40 12.43
CA GLU A 150 8.46 -17.02 13.63
C GLU A 150 7.46 -17.19 14.79
N LEU A 151 6.26 -16.61 14.69
CA LEU A 151 5.25 -16.75 15.73
C LEU A 151 4.66 -18.16 15.79
N PRO A 152 4.29 -18.66 16.98
CA PRO A 152 3.64 -19.95 17.10
C PRO A 152 2.36 -20.08 16.27
N GLY A 153 2.24 -21.14 15.47
CA GLY A 153 1.07 -21.41 14.63
C GLY A 153 1.04 -20.65 13.29
N SER A 154 2.11 -19.90 12.94
CA SER A 154 2.16 -19.13 11.70
C SER A 154 2.07 -19.98 10.45
N GLU A 155 2.71 -21.15 10.41
CA GLU A 155 2.72 -22.01 9.23
C GLU A 155 1.29 -22.48 8.88
N GLU A 156 0.56 -23.00 9.85
CA GLU A 156 -0.82 -23.45 9.68
C GLU A 156 -1.75 -22.29 9.32
N PHE A 157 -1.55 -21.14 9.99
CA PHE A 157 -2.29 -19.92 9.68
C PHE A 157 -2.06 -19.49 8.23
N ILE A 158 -0.81 -19.41 7.77
CA ILE A 158 -0.47 -19.01 6.40
C ILE A 158 -1.10 -19.98 5.39
N LYS A 159 -0.98 -21.30 5.61
CA LYS A 159 -1.57 -22.33 4.73
C LYS A 159 -3.10 -22.18 4.58
N GLU A 160 -3.79 -21.82 5.64
CA GLU A 160 -5.25 -21.64 5.57
C GLU A 160 -5.64 -20.27 5.03
N ALA A 161 -5.00 -19.20 5.50
CA ALA A 161 -5.35 -17.83 5.16
C ALA A 161 -5.00 -17.48 3.69
N SER A 162 -3.91 -18.04 3.13
CA SER A 162 -3.49 -17.80 1.74
C SER A 162 -4.47 -18.31 0.68
N LYS A 163 -5.43 -19.15 1.08
CA LYS A 163 -6.53 -19.57 0.18
C LYS A 163 -7.52 -18.44 -0.12
N HIS A 164 -7.52 -17.38 0.68
CA HIS A 164 -8.51 -16.30 0.62
C HIS A 164 -7.88 -14.92 0.54
N TYR A 165 -6.68 -14.74 1.11
CA TYR A 165 -6.01 -13.44 1.27
C TYR A 165 -4.58 -13.51 0.76
N THR A 166 -4.03 -12.38 0.36
CA THR A 166 -2.59 -12.22 0.18
C THR A 166 -1.95 -12.16 1.57
N ILE A 167 -1.08 -13.13 1.87
CA ILE A 167 -0.35 -13.15 3.13
C ILE A 167 1.00 -12.51 2.92
N SER A 168 1.32 -11.54 3.78
CA SER A 168 2.56 -10.79 3.74
C SER A 168 3.43 -11.06 4.96
N VAL A 169 4.71 -11.29 4.74
CA VAL A 169 5.70 -11.35 5.81
C VAL A 169 6.05 -9.93 6.24
N ALA A 170 5.86 -9.64 7.53
CA ALA A 170 5.97 -8.28 8.07
C ALA A 170 6.43 -8.29 9.52
N HIS A 171 7.05 -7.19 9.99
CA HIS A 171 7.42 -6.97 11.40
C HIS A 171 8.02 -8.21 12.07
N THR A 172 9.04 -8.75 11.45
CA THR A 172 9.55 -10.10 11.74
C THR A 172 11.03 -10.12 12.13
N ASP A 173 11.37 -10.94 13.12
CA ASP A 173 12.76 -11.32 13.43
C ASP A 173 13.13 -12.66 12.79
N ALA A 174 12.33 -13.15 11.85
CA ALA A 174 12.57 -14.40 11.15
C ALA A 174 13.97 -14.47 10.53
N ASP A 175 14.56 -15.63 10.63
CA ASP A 175 15.70 -16.00 9.81
C ASP A 175 15.28 -16.41 8.39
N TYR A 176 16.25 -16.83 7.58
CA TYR A 176 15.98 -17.27 6.21
C TYR A 176 15.05 -18.49 6.14
N ASP A 177 15.27 -19.50 6.99
CA ASP A 177 14.52 -20.76 6.94
C ASP A 177 13.06 -20.55 7.36
N GLN A 178 12.82 -19.73 8.39
CA GLN A 178 11.47 -19.34 8.83
C GLN A 178 10.73 -18.54 7.76
N ALA A 179 11.40 -17.61 7.09
CA ALA A 179 10.80 -16.86 5.99
C ALA A 179 10.54 -17.76 4.76
N ALA A 180 11.47 -18.63 4.39
CA ALA A 180 11.30 -19.60 3.32
C ALA A 180 10.12 -20.56 3.60
N MET A 181 9.95 -21.00 4.83
CA MET A 181 8.79 -21.78 5.26
C MET A 181 7.49 -21.00 5.01
N ALA A 182 7.43 -19.72 5.38
CA ALA A 182 6.24 -18.90 5.18
C ALA A 182 5.87 -18.76 3.69
N PHE A 183 6.85 -18.48 2.83
CA PHE A 183 6.62 -18.38 1.40
C PHE A 183 6.20 -19.73 0.78
N ASN A 184 6.81 -20.82 1.19
CA ASN A 184 6.41 -22.17 0.78
C ASN A 184 5.02 -22.57 1.30
N ALA A 185 4.58 -22.00 2.43
CA ALA A 185 3.25 -22.20 2.99
C ALA A 185 2.17 -21.38 2.29
N GLY A 186 2.54 -20.39 1.43
CA GLY A 186 1.61 -19.61 0.63
C GLY A 186 1.68 -18.09 0.84
N ALA A 187 2.58 -17.57 1.67
CA ALA A 187 2.83 -16.14 1.71
C ALA A 187 3.40 -15.68 0.36
N SER A 188 2.92 -14.54 -0.15
CA SER A 188 3.27 -14.04 -1.49
C SER A 188 3.59 -12.54 -1.51
N HIS A 189 3.79 -11.97 -0.33
CA HIS A 189 4.07 -10.54 -0.18
C HIS A 189 5.11 -10.32 0.94
N LEU A 190 5.81 -9.18 0.89
CA LEU A 190 6.77 -8.73 1.89
C LEU A 190 6.51 -7.24 2.15
N THR A 191 6.01 -6.91 3.31
CA THR A 191 5.57 -5.57 3.69
C THR A 191 6.77 -4.67 3.95
N HIS A 192 6.74 -3.41 3.48
CA HIS A 192 7.74 -2.34 3.66
C HIS A 192 9.17 -2.86 3.83
N THR A 193 9.62 -3.65 2.85
CA THR A 193 10.91 -4.35 2.81
C THR A 193 12.05 -3.50 3.37
N TYR A 194 12.91 -4.09 4.18
CA TYR A 194 13.96 -3.54 5.04
C TYR A 194 13.47 -3.00 6.39
N ASN A 195 12.25 -2.46 6.48
CA ASN A 195 11.74 -1.87 7.71
C ASN A 195 11.17 -2.93 8.64
N CYS A 196 11.49 -2.85 9.93
CA CYS A 196 11.03 -3.79 10.96
C CYS A 196 11.29 -5.27 10.65
N MET A 197 12.41 -5.59 9.97
CA MET A 197 12.84 -6.96 9.68
C MET A 197 14.37 -7.10 9.71
N ASN A 198 14.86 -8.34 9.66
CA ASN A 198 16.29 -8.58 9.52
C ASN A 198 16.78 -8.21 8.12
N GLY A 199 17.84 -7.41 8.05
CA GLY A 199 18.48 -7.03 6.79
C GLY A 199 19.30 -8.18 6.17
N ILE A 200 19.77 -7.95 4.94
CA ILE A 200 20.62 -8.92 4.24
C ILE A 200 22.00 -8.99 4.89
N HIS A 201 22.35 -10.15 5.44
CA HIS A 201 23.68 -10.44 5.97
C HIS A 201 24.18 -11.78 5.42
N HIS A 202 25.45 -11.86 5.03
CA HIS A 202 26.01 -12.98 4.29
C HIS A 202 26.04 -14.34 5.01
N ARG A 203 25.79 -14.39 6.32
CA ARG A 203 25.69 -15.62 7.12
C ARG A 203 24.32 -15.82 7.77
N THR A 204 23.53 -14.76 7.90
CA THR A 204 22.19 -14.75 8.45
C THR A 204 21.31 -13.88 7.56
N PRO A 205 20.93 -14.37 6.36
CA PRO A 205 20.41 -13.50 5.29
C PRO A 205 19.02 -12.91 5.56
N GLY A 206 18.26 -13.48 6.49
CA GLY A 206 16.93 -12.99 6.85
C GLY A 206 15.86 -13.21 5.77
N PRO A 207 14.73 -12.51 5.86
CA PRO A 207 13.56 -12.77 5.00
C PRO A 207 13.73 -12.29 3.55
N ILE A 208 14.54 -11.27 3.30
CA ILE A 208 14.64 -10.64 1.97
C ILE A 208 15.18 -11.62 0.91
N PRO A 209 16.31 -12.31 1.10
CA PRO A 209 16.77 -13.31 0.14
C PRO A 209 15.78 -14.46 -0.05
N ALA A 210 15.13 -14.93 1.01
CA ALA A 210 14.09 -15.94 0.89
C ALA A 210 12.92 -15.50 -0.01
N ALA A 211 12.52 -14.22 0.08
CA ALA A 211 11.50 -13.62 -0.79
C ALA A 211 11.97 -13.49 -2.25
N VAL A 212 13.25 -13.12 -2.47
CA VAL A 212 13.84 -12.98 -3.81
C VAL A 212 13.79 -14.28 -4.60
N GLU A 213 14.06 -15.40 -3.93
CA GLU A 213 14.07 -16.74 -4.54
C GLU A 213 12.67 -17.24 -4.95
N GLN A 214 11.61 -16.61 -4.46
CA GLN A 214 10.22 -16.95 -4.81
C GLN A 214 9.69 -16.03 -5.91
N ALA A 215 9.44 -16.59 -7.09
CA ALA A 215 9.02 -15.81 -8.26
C ALA A 215 7.66 -15.11 -8.11
N ASN A 216 6.81 -15.57 -7.21
CA ASN A 216 5.48 -15.03 -6.95
C ASN A 216 5.42 -14.02 -5.80
N VAL A 217 6.52 -13.79 -5.07
CA VAL A 217 6.55 -12.86 -3.94
C VAL A 217 6.81 -11.44 -4.43
N ARG A 218 5.94 -10.51 -4.03
CA ARG A 218 6.09 -9.07 -4.24
C ARG A 218 6.66 -8.41 -2.99
N ALA A 219 7.39 -7.32 -3.18
CA ALA A 219 8.05 -6.61 -2.11
C ALA A 219 7.64 -5.13 -2.09
N GLU A 220 7.05 -4.68 -1.00
CA GLU A 220 6.73 -3.26 -0.80
C GLU A 220 7.99 -2.45 -0.50
N LEU A 221 8.03 -1.21 -1.01
CA LEU A 221 9.08 -0.23 -0.71
C LEU A 221 8.48 1.14 -0.43
N ILE A 222 8.96 1.80 0.62
CA ILE A 222 8.69 3.21 0.93
C ILE A 222 9.82 4.04 0.31
N CYS A 223 9.54 4.76 -0.76
CA CYS A 223 10.55 5.53 -1.50
C CYS A 223 10.53 7.03 -1.15
N ASP A 224 10.50 7.37 0.13
CA ASP A 224 10.56 8.74 0.63
C ASP A 224 12.00 9.29 0.80
N GLY A 225 13.01 8.44 0.64
CA GLY A 225 14.41 8.77 0.85
C GLY A 225 14.84 8.82 2.33
N LEU A 226 13.94 8.52 3.25
CA LEU A 226 14.15 8.49 4.70
C LEU A 226 14.14 7.08 5.26
N HIS A 227 13.12 6.27 4.90
CA HIS A 227 12.98 4.87 5.29
C HIS A 227 14.02 3.98 4.62
N ILE A 228 14.34 4.26 3.36
CA ILE A 228 15.25 3.46 2.56
C ILE A 228 16.22 4.39 1.82
N HIS A 229 17.52 4.17 2.02
CA HIS A 229 18.53 4.90 1.27
C HIS A 229 18.42 4.63 -0.24
N PRO A 230 18.58 5.63 -1.14
CA PRO A 230 18.44 5.46 -2.59
C PRO A 230 19.22 4.29 -3.20
N ALA A 231 20.41 3.98 -2.66
CA ALA A 231 21.18 2.82 -3.12
C ALA A 231 20.52 1.49 -2.78
N ALA A 232 19.83 1.38 -1.63
CA ALA A 232 19.08 0.18 -1.24
C ALA A 232 17.77 0.06 -2.02
N VAL A 233 17.12 1.18 -2.39
CA VAL A 233 15.99 1.20 -3.33
C VAL A 233 16.42 0.58 -4.67
N ARG A 234 17.50 1.08 -5.28
CA ARG A 234 18.02 0.50 -6.53
C ARG A 234 18.40 -0.98 -6.43
N LEU A 235 18.93 -1.39 -5.27
CA LEU A 235 19.25 -2.81 -5.03
C LEU A 235 17.98 -3.64 -4.97
N ALA A 236 16.93 -3.19 -4.29
CA ALA A 236 15.66 -3.88 -4.23
C ALA A 236 15.03 -4.07 -5.62
N PHE A 237 15.02 -3.01 -6.45
CA PHE A 237 14.55 -3.13 -7.84
C PHE A 237 15.40 -4.08 -8.69
N LYS A 238 16.70 -4.21 -8.43
CA LYS A 238 17.53 -5.24 -9.09
C LYS A 238 17.22 -6.65 -8.62
N LEU A 239 16.84 -6.84 -7.37
CA LEU A 239 16.52 -8.14 -6.78
C LEU A 239 15.10 -8.61 -7.16
N PHE A 240 14.12 -7.73 -7.12
CA PHE A 240 12.71 -8.07 -7.32
C PHE A 240 12.18 -7.71 -8.72
N GLY A 241 12.82 -6.78 -9.44
CA GLY A 241 12.40 -6.36 -10.78
C GLY A 241 10.97 -5.82 -10.80
N ASP A 242 10.14 -6.42 -11.64
CA ASP A 242 8.70 -6.11 -11.80
C ASP A 242 7.80 -6.61 -10.65
N ARG A 243 8.39 -7.13 -9.58
CA ARG A 243 7.67 -7.56 -8.37
C ARG A 243 7.70 -6.52 -7.25
N VAL A 244 8.35 -5.39 -7.45
CA VAL A 244 8.32 -4.29 -6.48
C VAL A 244 6.93 -3.65 -6.47
N VAL A 245 6.45 -3.31 -5.27
CA VAL A 245 5.24 -2.53 -5.01
C VAL A 245 5.66 -1.27 -4.26
N LEU A 246 5.42 -0.09 -4.80
CA LEU A 246 5.59 1.14 -4.05
C LEU A 246 4.38 1.37 -3.16
N VAL A 247 4.65 1.78 -1.92
CA VAL A 247 3.64 2.16 -0.94
C VAL A 247 4.03 3.48 -0.30
N SER A 248 3.04 4.21 0.22
CA SER A 248 3.33 5.41 0.98
C SER A 248 3.65 5.11 2.44
N ASP A 249 2.99 4.16 3.03
CA ASP A 249 2.99 3.94 4.49
C ASP A 249 2.73 5.27 5.24
N ALA A 250 1.84 6.09 4.67
CA ALA A 250 1.61 7.44 5.15
C ALA A 250 0.75 7.45 6.40
N LEU A 251 1.10 8.36 7.30
CA LEU A 251 0.39 8.60 8.56
C LEU A 251 -0.59 9.77 8.42
N ARG A 252 -1.45 9.98 9.45
CA ARG A 252 -2.38 11.13 9.49
C ARG A 252 -1.72 12.50 9.30
N CYS A 253 -0.42 12.63 9.57
CA CYS A 253 0.33 13.86 9.36
C CYS A 253 0.70 14.13 7.89
N CYS A 254 0.52 13.15 6.99
CA CYS A 254 0.73 13.35 5.56
C CYS A 254 -0.17 14.48 5.03
N GLY A 255 0.44 15.42 4.31
CA GLY A 255 -0.27 16.61 3.78
C GLY A 255 -0.46 17.73 4.80
N LEU A 256 0.11 17.63 6.01
CA LEU A 256 0.02 18.64 7.07
C LEU A 256 1.39 19.24 7.40
N ALA A 257 1.37 20.35 8.15
CA ALA A 257 2.59 21.04 8.63
C ALA A 257 3.26 20.25 9.76
N ASP A 258 4.52 20.60 10.07
CA ASP A 258 5.23 20.11 11.25
C ASP A 258 4.39 20.30 12.53
N GLY A 259 4.40 19.29 13.40
CA GLY A 259 3.57 19.29 14.60
C GLY A 259 3.55 17.97 15.34
N CYS A 260 2.72 17.90 16.39
CA CYS A 260 2.45 16.68 17.13
C CYS A 260 1.13 16.07 16.67
N TYR A 261 1.16 14.79 16.36
CA TYR A 261 0.04 13.99 15.88
C TYR A 261 -0.10 12.73 16.72
N GLU A 262 -1.01 11.84 16.35
CA GLU A 262 -1.26 10.59 17.06
C GLU A 262 -1.22 9.41 16.07
N LEU A 263 -0.70 8.26 16.52
CA LEU A 263 -0.69 7.00 15.80
C LEU A 263 -0.96 5.84 16.77
N GLY A 264 -2.11 5.21 16.65
CA GLY A 264 -2.48 4.05 17.47
C GLY A 264 -2.41 4.29 18.98
N GLY A 265 -2.75 5.51 19.45
CA GLY A 265 -2.69 5.94 20.84
C GLY A 265 -1.32 6.45 21.30
N GLN A 266 -0.38 6.64 20.39
CA GLN A 266 0.97 7.14 20.68
C GLN A 266 1.20 8.51 20.03
N GLU A 267 1.97 9.40 20.70
CA GLU A 267 2.36 10.67 20.10
C GLU A 267 3.40 10.49 19.00
N VAL A 268 3.18 11.16 17.87
CA VAL A 268 4.10 11.22 16.72
C VAL A 268 4.45 12.66 16.44
N TYR A 269 5.72 12.95 16.38
CA TYR A 269 6.26 14.27 16.07
C TYR A 269 6.70 14.31 14.61
N LEU A 270 6.03 15.13 13.81
CA LEU A 270 6.47 15.44 12.45
C LEU A 270 7.38 16.66 12.50
N GLN A 271 8.60 16.52 12.01
CA GLN A 271 9.55 17.60 11.88
C GLN A 271 10.36 17.46 10.59
N GLY A 272 10.29 18.45 9.71
CA GLY A 272 11.01 18.46 8.43
C GLY A 272 10.68 17.25 7.54
N GLY A 273 9.42 16.79 7.56
CA GLY A 273 8.97 15.63 6.78
C GLY A 273 9.27 14.26 7.42
N VAL A 274 9.90 14.23 8.59
CA VAL A 274 10.25 12.99 9.31
C VAL A 274 9.30 12.79 10.49
N ALA A 275 8.56 11.69 10.51
CA ALA A 275 7.65 11.32 11.60
C ALA A 275 8.34 10.35 12.58
N ARG A 276 8.35 10.68 13.87
CA ARG A 276 8.97 9.86 14.93
C ARG A 276 8.10 9.78 16.17
N LEU A 277 8.15 8.63 16.84
CA LEU A 277 7.64 8.50 18.21
C LEU A 277 8.51 9.29 19.19
N ALA A 278 8.01 9.49 20.41
CA ALA A 278 8.72 10.21 21.49
C ALA A 278 10.08 9.59 21.86
N ASP A 279 10.26 8.29 21.65
CA ASP A 279 11.53 7.58 21.89
C ASP A 279 12.52 7.68 20.70
N GLY A 280 12.16 8.40 19.64
CA GLY A 280 12.95 8.57 18.42
C GLY A 280 12.76 7.50 17.36
N THR A 281 11.96 6.46 17.61
CA THR A 281 11.63 5.43 16.63
C THR A 281 10.99 6.09 15.39
N LEU A 282 11.51 5.78 14.20
CA LEU A 282 10.88 6.20 12.94
C LEU A 282 9.51 5.54 12.86
N ALA A 283 8.48 6.34 12.63
CA ALA A 283 7.12 5.87 12.36
C ALA A 283 6.92 5.72 10.84
N GLY A 284 5.68 5.52 10.38
CA GLY A 284 5.41 5.55 8.95
C GLY A 284 5.71 6.92 8.32
N SER A 285 5.43 7.10 7.05
CA SER A 285 5.84 8.28 6.29
C SER A 285 4.89 9.48 6.44
N ALA A 286 5.38 10.66 6.04
CA ALA A 286 4.55 11.85 5.81
C ALA A 286 4.44 12.18 4.30
N THR A 287 4.78 11.24 3.43
CA THR A 287 4.76 11.38 1.97
C THR A 287 3.51 10.72 1.36
N ASN A 288 3.27 10.95 0.08
CA ASN A 288 2.24 10.27 -0.69
C ASN A 288 2.88 9.36 -1.75
N LEU A 289 2.10 8.44 -2.32
CA LEU A 289 2.60 7.46 -3.29
C LEU A 289 3.13 8.10 -4.58
N TYR A 290 2.55 9.24 -5.01
CA TYR A 290 3.04 9.93 -6.21
C TYR A 290 4.48 10.42 -6.03
N ASP A 291 4.77 11.01 -4.88
CA ASP A 291 6.12 11.46 -4.55
C ASP A 291 7.07 10.28 -4.38
N CYS A 292 6.62 9.14 -3.80
CA CYS A 292 7.41 7.90 -3.74
C CYS A 292 7.79 7.41 -5.14
N MET A 293 6.85 7.43 -6.08
CA MET A 293 7.11 7.03 -7.49
C MET A 293 8.13 7.96 -8.16
N VAL A 294 7.94 9.27 -8.05
CA VAL A 294 8.87 10.27 -8.62
C VAL A 294 10.26 10.17 -7.97
N ASN A 295 10.31 9.94 -6.67
CA ASN A 295 11.57 9.71 -5.95
C ASN A 295 12.28 8.45 -6.45
N ALA A 296 11.57 7.34 -6.67
CA ALA A 296 12.17 6.11 -7.19
C ALA A 296 12.88 6.37 -8.54
N ILE A 297 12.23 7.10 -9.46
CA ILE A 297 12.80 7.52 -10.75
C ILE A 297 14.04 8.41 -10.50
N THR A 298 13.92 9.41 -9.63
CA THR A 298 15.01 10.34 -9.29
C THR A 298 16.21 9.61 -8.65
N PHE A 299 15.96 8.55 -7.91
CA PHE A 299 17.01 7.69 -7.33
C PHE A 299 17.69 6.80 -8.37
N GLY A 300 17.23 6.81 -9.63
CA GLY A 300 17.83 6.09 -10.74
C GLY A 300 17.24 4.69 -10.95
N VAL A 301 16.00 4.46 -10.51
CA VAL A 301 15.21 3.31 -10.93
C VAL A 301 14.70 3.54 -12.35
N ASP A 302 14.60 2.47 -13.13
CA ASP A 302 13.97 2.51 -14.44
C ASP A 302 12.53 3.02 -14.35
N GLU A 303 12.17 3.95 -15.25
CA GLU A 303 10.89 4.65 -15.24
C GLU A 303 9.69 3.66 -15.36
N GLU A 304 9.79 2.69 -16.25
CA GLU A 304 8.73 1.69 -16.45
C GLU A 304 8.54 0.84 -15.18
N LEU A 305 9.63 0.43 -14.54
CA LEU A 305 9.56 -0.34 -13.29
C LEU A 305 8.97 0.49 -12.15
N ALA A 306 9.31 1.77 -12.02
CA ALA A 306 8.76 2.66 -11.01
C ALA A 306 7.25 2.89 -11.22
N LEU A 307 6.82 3.08 -12.47
CA LEU A 307 5.40 3.21 -12.83
C LEU A 307 4.64 1.92 -12.54
N LEU A 308 5.14 0.77 -12.97
CA LEU A 308 4.51 -0.53 -12.68
C LEU A 308 4.38 -0.76 -11.17
N ALA A 309 5.40 -0.40 -10.40
CA ALA A 309 5.43 -0.57 -8.96
C ALA A 309 4.39 0.31 -8.22
N ALA A 310 3.96 1.43 -8.79
CA ALA A 310 2.96 2.34 -8.22
C ALA A 310 1.55 2.14 -8.80
N THR A 311 1.39 1.32 -9.85
CA THR A 311 0.12 1.18 -10.58
C THR A 311 -0.35 -0.26 -10.68
N TYR A 312 0.26 -1.09 -11.53
CA TYR A 312 -0.16 -2.46 -11.81
C TYR A 312 0.21 -3.46 -10.70
N ASN A 313 1.45 -3.40 -10.20
CA ASN A 313 1.92 -4.39 -9.22
C ASN A 313 1.10 -4.41 -7.91
N PRO A 314 0.73 -3.25 -7.31
CA PRO A 314 -0.14 -3.24 -6.15
C PRO A 314 -1.51 -3.87 -6.44
N THR A 315 -2.05 -3.75 -7.65
CA THR A 315 -3.34 -4.38 -7.99
C THR A 315 -3.27 -5.91 -8.00
N CYS A 316 -2.11 -6.47 -8.33
CA CYS A 316 -1.90 -7.91 -8.24
C CYS A 316 -1.94 -8.41 -6.79
N ALA A 317 -1.42 -7.62 -5.83
CA ALA A 317 -1.52 -7.96 -4.40
C ALA A 317 -2.97 -7.93 -3.90
N LEU A 318 -3.83 -7.11 -4.52
CA LEU A 318 -5.25 -7.01 -4.20
C LEU A 318 -6.14 -7.98 -4.99
N GLY A 319 -5.63 -8.66 -6.02
CA GLY A 319 -6.43 -9.46 -6.96
C GLY A 319 -7.32 -8.62 -7.88
N LEU A 320 -6.94 -7.37 -8.17
CA LEU A 320 -7.73 -6.40 -8.94
C LEU A 320 -7.08 -5.99 -10.28
N GLN A 321 -6.07 -6.71 -10.74
CA GLN A 321 -5.28 -6.38 -11.93
C GLN A 321 -6.08 -6.32 -13.24
N GLU A 322 -7.27 -6.92 -13.28
CA GLU A 322 -8.18 -6.84 -14.43
C GLU A 322 -9.15 -5.65 -14.37
N GLN A 323 -9.14 -4.87 -13.28
CA GLN A 323 -10.10 -3.79 -13.06
C GLN A 323 -9.46 -2.40 -13.05
N ILE A 324 -8.27 -2.27 -12.42
CA ILE A 324 -7.56 -1.00 -12.19
C ILE A 324 -6.05 -1.15 -12.47
N GLY A 325 -5.30 -0.06 -12.38
CA GLY A 325 -3.83 -0.04 -12.40
C GLY A 325 -3.20 -0.09 -13.79
N ALA A 326 -3.97 -0.06 -14.87
CA ALA A 326 -3.43 0.07 -16.23
C ALA A 326 -4.43 0.72 -17.18
N ILE A 327 -3.90 1.36 -18.22
CA ILE A 327 -4.70 1.92 -19.33
C ILE A 327 -4.98 0.78 -20.31
N ALA A 328 -6.06 0.06 -20.09
CA ALA A 328 -6.45 -1.08 -20.93
C ALA A 328 -7.98 -1.19 -21.05
N THR A 329 -8.44 -1.71 -22.18
CA THR A 329 -9.88 -1.91 -22.46
C THR A 329 -10.57 -2.64 -21.32
N GLY A 330 -11.71 -2.10 -20.87
CA GLY A 330 -12.55 -2.69 -19.83
C GLY A 330 -12.15 -2.33 -18.39
N ARG A 331 -10.95 -1.78 -18.15
CA ARG A 331 -10.54 -1.29 -16.85
C ARG A 331 -11.13 0.10 -16.57
N TYR A 332 -11.25 0.48 -15.30
CA TYR A 332 -11.65 1.84 -14.95
C TYR A 332 -10.71 2.87 -15.58
N ALA A 333 -11.28 3.91 -16.15
CA ALA A 333 -10.54 4.99 -16.80
C ALA A 333 -9.95 5.94 -15.76
N ASP A 334 -9.07 5.41 -14.94
CA ASP A 334 -8.30 6.13 -13.94
C ASP A 334 -6.90 6.41 -14.50
N PHE A 335 -6.59 7.69 -14.70
CA PHE A 335 -5.31 8.07 -15.30
C PHE A 335 -4.90 9.49 -14.88
N ILE A 336 -3.63 9.78 -15.05
CA ILE A 336 -3.02 11.07 -14.78
C ILE A 336 -2.41 11.58 -16.07
N ILE A 337 -2.67 12.84 -16.40
CA ILE A 337 -1.99 13.58 -17.45
C ILE A 337 -1.00 14.52 -16.78
N CYS A 338 0.27 14.46 -17.11
CA CYS A 338 1.32 15.30 -16.54
C CYS A 338 2.39 15.67 -17.57
N ASP A 339 3.29 16.55 -17.19
CA ASP A 339 4.46 16.85 -17.99
C ASP A 339 5.46 15.67 -17.96
N SER A 340 6.44 15.67 -18.83
CA SER A 340 7.49 14.63 -18.91
C SER A 340 8.36 14.53 -17.66
N ASP A 341 8.35 15.55 -16.79
CA ASP A 341 9.02 15.56 -15.48
C ASP A 341 8.06 15.30 -14.32
N TYR A 342 6.87 14.77 -14.61
CA TYR A 342 5.83 14.42 -13.64
C TYR A 342 5.24 15.62 -12.88
N LYS A 343 5.35 16.84 -13.40
CA LYS A 343 4.69 18.04 -12.85
C LYS A 343 3.35 18.32 -13.53
N ASN A 344 2.66 19.35 -13.04
CA ASN A 344 1.40 19.89 -13.62
C ASN A 344 0.35 18.80 -13.89
N LYS A 345 0.17 17.90 -12.91
CA LYS A 345 -0.72 16.74 -13.04
C LYS A 345 -2.20 17.13 -13.07
N LYS A 346 -2.95 16.48 -13.96
CA LYS A 346 -4.41 16.46 -14.00
C LYS A 346 -4.86 15.02 -13.78
N ILE A 347 -5.71 14.80 -12.80
CA ILE A 347 -6.12 13.47 -12.38
C ILE A 347 -7.53 13.18 -12.86
N TYR A 348 -7.74 11.96 -13.34
CA TYR A 348 -9.03 11.49 -13.83
C TYR A 348 -9.38 10.18 -13.12
N ILE A 349 -10.61 10.11 -12.58
CA ILE A 349 -11.17 8.93 -11.96
C ILE A 349 -12.45 8.55 -12.72
N ALA A 350 -12.54 7.32 -13.22
CA ALA A 350 -13.59 6.85 -14.10
C ALA A 350 -13.84 7.84 -15.28
N GLY A 351 -12.77 8.44 -15.79
CA GLY A 351 -12.79 9.37 -16.91
C GLY A 351 -13.26 10.78 -16.60
N LYS A 352 -13.56 11.10 -15.34
CA LYS A 352 -13.90 12.46 -14.89
C LYS A 352 -12.68 13.10 -14.24
N GLN A 353 -12.38 14.35 -14.59
CA GLN A 353 -11.33 15.12 -13.94
C GLN A 353 -11.73 15.47 -12.51
N VAL A 354 -10.85 15.25 -11.56
CA VAL A 354 -11.01 15.56 -10.14
C VAL A 354 -10.11 16.69 -9.69
#